data_9ebd942e77fdbf54297ed17a2a1c4a90
#
_entry.id   9ebd942e77fdbf54297ed17a2a1c4a90
#
_cell.length_a   1.000
_cell.length_b   1.000
_cell.length_c   1.000
_cell.angle_alpha   90.00
_cell.angle_beta   90.00
_cell.angle_gamma   90.00
#
_symmetry.space_group_name_H-M   'P 1'
#
loop_
_entity.id
_entity.type
_entity.pdbx_description
1 polymer ?
#
loop_
_entity_poly.entity_id
_entity_poly.type
_entity_poly.pdbx_seq_one_letter_code
_entity_poly.pdbx_strand_id
1 'polypeptide(L)'
;MIPQLQWPREWARDRPEHPVWFHAGSNLCLDFHGDPVAAGVTVFSDGNHHMALADALQQFYVRHPQVRDVFYATTPPGVLASALAAGGFSLGNLFLSARPHLFISPAPILDQLLAKGLVATHEPFMRSRGNVLLVRAGNPLAIHSARDLARAEVRIFLSNPETESASYQVYAETLARHARGFGITFDFLEPGRSGRVVYGERIHHREAPQALHEDRADAAILYFHLALRYTRIFPGCFEIISLDGSADISPAMRKENLVTVYHLGLVGQGGEWGAHLRDFLQDETVTGIYRHHGLERP
;
A
#
# COMPACT_ATOMS: atom_id res chain seq x y z
N MET A 1 24.32 6.78 18.24
CA MET A 1 23.57 7.31 17.09
C MET A 1 23.05 6.10 16.31
N ILE A 2 21.73 5.90 16.26
CA ILE A 2 21.11 4.77 15.52
C ILE A 2 21.29 5.06 14.03
N PRO A 3 21.82 4.13 13.22
CA PRO A 3 21.98 4.35 11.79
C PRO A 3 20.61 4.55 11.13
N GLN A 4 20.49 5.52 10.25
CA GLN A 4 19.28 5.73 9.48
C GLN A 4 19.11 4.59 8.48
N LEU A 5 17.86 4.12 8.28
CA LEU A 5 17.55 3.15 7.24
C LEU A 5 17.87 3.73 5.85
N GLN A 6 18.60 2.95 5.05
CA GLN A 6 18.91 3.31 3.68
C GLN A 6 17.81 2.77 2.76
N TRP A 7 16.94 3.65 2.29
CA TRP A 7 15.87 3.30 1.35
C TRP A 7 16.46 3.05 -0.04
N PRO A 8 16.14 1.92 -0.69
CA PRO A 8 16.54 1.69 -2.06
C PRO A 8 15.79 2.67 -2.99
N ARG A 9 16.39 2.97 -4.13
CA ARG A 9 15.69 3.69 -5.20
C ARG A 9 14.52 2.82 -5.69
N GLU A 10 13.32 3.36 -5.70
CA GLU A 10 12.13 2.67 -6.21
C GLU A 10 11.97 2.75 -7.73
N TRP A 11 12.91 3.37 -8.40
CA TRP A 11 12.88 3.58 -9.84
C TRP A 11 13.58 2.49 -10.61
N ALA A 12 12.84 1.87 -11.54
CA ALA A 12 13.39 0.91 -12.48
C ALA A 12 14.24 1.56 -13.59
N ARG A 13 14.30 2.90 -13.67
CA ARG A 13 15.02 3.59 -14.73
C ARG A 13 16.15 4.44 -14.18
N ASP A 14 17.37 4.02 -14.44
CA ASP A 14 18.54 4.89 -14.42
C ASP A 14 18.51 5.82 -15.65
N ARG A 15 17.70 6.88 -15.54
CA ARG A 15 17.82 8.02 -16.46
C ARG A 15 18.43 9.17 -15.68
N PRO A 16 19.73 9.43 -15.81
CA PRO A 16 20.43 10.48 -15.07
C PRO A 16 19.92 11.89 -15.39
N GLU A 17 19.25 12.07 -16.51
CA GLU A 17 18.65 13.33 -16.95
C GLU A 17 17.31 13.65 -16.26
N HIS A 18 16.68 12.68 -15.60
CA HIS A 18 15.44 12.94 -14.87
C HIS A 18 15.70 13.03 -13.37
N PRO A 19 15.44 14.17 -12.74
CA PRO A 19 15.57 14.29 -11.29
C PRO A 19 14.61 13.32 -10.60
N VAL A 20 15.11 12.62 -9.60
CA VAL A 20 14.27 11.80 -8.72
C VAL A 20 13.43 12.75 -7.87
N TRP A 21 12.14 12.87 -8.18
CA TRP A 21 11.23 13.75 -7.46
C TRP A 21 11.05 13.35 -6.00
N PHE A 22 11.13 12.05 -5.75
CA PHE A 22 11.12 11.50 -4.40
C PHE A 22 11.67 10.06 -4.41
N HIS A 23 11.89 9.53 -3.23
CA HIS A 23 12.23 8.13 -3.00
C HIS A 23 11.27 7.54 -1.95
N ALA A 24 11.36 6.23 -1.67
CA ALA A 24 10.46 5.53 -0.76
C ALA A 24 10.34 6.16 0.63
N GLY A 25 11.42 6.80 1.11
CA GLY A 25 11.44 7.53 2.37
C GLY A 25 10.97 8.98 2.27
N SER A 26 10.62 9.47 1.08
CA SER A 26 10.07 10.82 0.96
C SER A 26 8.68 10.87 1.56
N ASN A 27 8.39 11.99 2.17
CA ASN A 27 7.12 12.20 2.86
C ASN A 27 6.13 13.02 2.04
N LEU A 28 6.31 13.02 0.74
CA LEU A 28 5.32 13.62 -0.13
C LEU A 28 4.05 12.79 -0.05
N CYS A 29 2.94 13.44 0.19
CA CYS A 29 1.64 12.79 0.19
C CYS A 29 1.25 12.26 -1.19
N LEU A 30 2.01 12.61 -2.23
CA LEU A 30 1.76 12.24 -3.61
C LEU A 30 2.96 11.45 -4.13
N ASP A 31 2.74 10.21 -4.43
CA ASP A 31 3.70 9.34 -5.10
C ASP A 31 3.52 9.49 -6.60
N PHE A 32 4.30 10.35 -7.22
CA PHE A 32 4.31 10.55 -8.65
C PHE A 32 5.48 9.82 -9.29
N HIS A 33 5.18 9.04 -10.33
CA HIS A 33 6.14 8.23 -11.05
C HIS A 33 6.00 8.50 -12.56
N GLY A 34 7.09 8.78 -13.22
CA GLY A 34 7.10 9.15 -14.63
C GLY A 34 6.87 10.64 -14.87
N ASP A 35 6.82 11.01 -16.14
CA ASP A 35 6.59 12.39 -16.58
C ASP A 35 5.11 12.59 -16.96
N PRO A 36 4.32 13.32 -16.15
CA PRO A 36 2.89 13.53 -16.44
C PRO A 36 2.63 14.32 -17.71
N VAL A 37 3.62 15.08 -18.20
CA VAL A 37 3.47 15.91 -19.41
C VAL A 37 3.69 15.08 -20.68
N ALA A 38 4.65 14.14 -20.63
CA ALA A 38 5.02 13.33 -21.78
C ALA A 38 4.32 11.96 -21.83
N ALA A 39 3.65 11.56 -20.74
CA ALA A 39 3.09 10.22 -20.63
C ALA A 39 1.96 9.96 -21.64
N GLY A 40 2.13 8.89 -22.41
CA GLY A 40 1.07 8.33 -23.25
C GLY A 40 0.06 7.52 -22.47
N VAL A 41 0.45 7.01 -21.29
CA VAL A 41 -0.40 6.22 -20.40
C VAL A 41 -0.36 6.80 -18.99
N THR A 42 -1.53 6.97 -18.40
CA THR A 42 -1.66 7.49 -17.01
C THR A 42 -2.50 6.55 -16.17
N VAL A 43 -2.06 6.26 -14.94
CA VAL A 43 -2.74 5.39 -13.97
C VAL A 43 -2.83 6.08 -12.61
N PHE A 44 -4.01 6.06 -12.01
CA PHE A 44 -4.18 6.38 -10.58
C PHE A 44 -4.41 5.09 -9.80
N SER A 45 -3.65 4.89 -8.75
CA SER A 45 -3.68 3.64 -7.99
C SER A 45 -3.56 3.86 -6.50
N ASP A 46 -4.25 3.02 -5.72
CA ASP A 46 -3.93 2.83 -4.31
C ASP A 46 -2.44 2.50 -4.14
N GLY A 47 -1.79 3.13 -3.17
CA GLY A 47 -0.35 3.00 -2.95
C GLY A 47 0.09 1.69 -2.29
N ASN A 48 -0.82 0.93 -1.71
CA ASN A 48 -0.46 -0.26 -0.93
C ASN A 48 0.21 -1.37 -1.75
N HIS A 49 0.00 -1.40 -3.07
CA HIS A 49 0.63 -2.39 -3.96
C HIS A 49 1.58 -1.76 -5.00
N HIS A 50 2.08 -0.55 -4.71
CA HIS A 50 2.90 0.24 -5.64
C HIS A 50 4.10 -0.51 -6.25
N MET A 51 4.76 -1.38 -5.46
CA MET A 51 5.91 -2.16 -5.95
C MET A 51 5.53 -3.16 -7.05
N ALA A 52 4.41 -3.87 -6.89
CA ALA A 52 3.92 -4.79 -7.89
C ALA A 52 3.40 -4.05 -9.14
N LEU A 53 2.75 -2.91 -8.93
CA LEU A 53 2.28 -2.06 -10.01
C LEU A 53 3.46 -1.49 -10.81
N ALA A 54 4.53 -1.04 -10.16
CA ALA A 54 5.74 -0.55 -10.83
C ALA A 54 6.33 -1.61 -11.78
N ASP A 55 6.49 -2.85 -11.29
CA ASP A 55 7.01 -3.95 -12.10
C ASP A 55 6.05 -4.31 -13.25
N ALA A 56 4.75 -4.31 -13.00
CA ALA A 56 3.75 -4.56 -14.04
C ALA A 56 3.77 -3.47 -15.13
N LEU A 57 3.80 -2.19 -14.75
CA LEU A 57 3.86 -1.08 -15.71
C LEU A 57 5.18 -1.07 -16.48
N GLN A 58 6.29 -1.47 -15.86
CA GLN A 58 7.56 -1.66 -16.57
C GLN A 58 7.44 -2.76 -17.66
N GLN A 59 6.78 -3.89 -17.37
CA GLN A 59 6.53 -4.94 -18.36
C GLN A 59 5.57 -4.47 -19.48
N PHE A 60 4.55 -3.70 -19.12
CA PHE A 60 3.67 -3.09 -20.10
C PHE A 60 4.45 -2.20 -21.07
N TYR A 61 5.31 -1.34 -20.54
CA TYR A 61 6.13 -0.44 -21.34
C TYR A 61 7.09 -1.18 -22.28
N VAL A 62 7.67 -2.31 -21.83
CA VAL A 62 8.53 -3.16 -22.66
C VAL A 62 7.73 -3.80 -23.81
N ARG A 63 6.50 -4.24 -23.55
CA ARG A 63 5.62 -4.84 -24.56
C ARG A 63 5.03 -3.83 -25.57
N HIS A 64 4.96 -2.57 -25.19
CA HIS A 64 4.37 -1.50 -25.99
C HIS A 64 5.38 -0.36 -26.21
N PRO A 65 6.43 -0.56 -27.03
CA PRO A 65 7.52 0.42 -27.23
C PRO A 65 7.03 1.74 -27.88
N GLN A 66 5.83 1.75 -28.48
CA GLN A 66 5.19 2.95 -29.00
C GLN A 66 4.66 3.87 -27.89
N VAL A 67 4.50 3.40 -26.68
CA VAL A 67 4.15 4.24 -25.52
C VAL A 67 5.38 5.07 -25.14
N ARG A 68 5.26 6.40 -25.22
CA ARG A 68 6.37 7.31 -24.93
C ARG A 68 6.83 7.24 -23.48
N ASP A 69 5.85 7.26 -22.56
CA ASP A 69 6.09 7.12 -21.11
C ASP A 69 4.81 6.72 -20.41
N VAL A 70 4.96 6.22 -19.17
CA VAL A 70 3.85 5.88 -18.28
C VAL A 70 3.97 6.76 -17.04
N PHE A 71 2.94 7.55 -16.79
CA PHE A 71 2.80 8.26 -15.53
C PHE A 71 1.82 7.53 -14.61
N TYR A 72 2.16 7.35 -13.36
CA TYR A 72 1.21 6.83 -12.39
C TYR A 72 1.37 7.49 -11.03
N ALA A 73 0.24 7.68 -10.34
CA ALA A 73 0.20 8.22 -9.00
C ALA A 73 -0.28 7.13 -8.02
N THR A 74 0.43 6.98 -6.90
CA THR A 74 0.18 5.95 -5.88
C THR A 74 -0.05 6.57 -4.50
N THR A 75 -0.93 7.53 -4.42
CA THR A 75 -1.30 8.24 -3.18
C THR A 75 -2.58 7.65 -2.58
N PRO A 76 -2.98 8.01 -1.36
CA PRO A 76 -4.22 7.52 -0.76
C PRO A 76 -5.44 7.68 -1.68
N PRO A 77 -6.32 6.67 -1.76
CA PRO A 77 -7.39 6.62 -2.76
C PRO A 77 -8.34 7.82 -2.73
N GLY A 78 -8.61 8.40 -1.56
CA GLY A 78 -9.44 9.60 -1.43
C GLY A 78 -8.85 10.83 -2.11
N VAL A 79 -7.52 10.98 -2.04
CA VAL A 79 -6.79 12.07 -2.72
C VAL A 79 -6.89 11.90 -4.24
N LEU A 80 -6.68 10.67 -4.72
CA LEU A 80 -6.79 10.37 -6.17
C LEU A 80 -8.21 10.56 -6.69
N ALA A 81 -9.23 10.13 -5.92
CA ALA A 81 -10.63 10.34 -6.29
C ALA A 81 -10.99 11.83 -6.37
N SER A 82 -10.46 12.64 -5.45
CA SER A 82 -10.62 14.08 -5.46
C SER A 82 -9.90 14.72 -6.65
N ALA A 83 -8.66 14.29 -6.93
CA ALA A 83 -7.90 14.76 -8.08
C ALA A 83 -8.59 14.40 -9.41
N LEU A 84 -9.13 13.18 -9.53
CA LEU A 84 -9.89 12.78 -10.72
C LEU A 84 -11.13 13.68 -10.91
N ALA A 85 -11.88 13.95 -9.85
CA ALA A 85 -13.05 14.81 -9.90
C ALA A 85 -12.71 16.27 -10.25
N ALA A 86 -11.55 16.74 -9.79
CA ALA A 86 -11.05 18.10 -10.10
C ALA A 86 -10.35 18.21 -11.46
N GLY A 87 -10.07 17.09 -12.13
CA GLY A 87 -9.32 17.04 -13.38
C GLY A 87 -7.80 17.15 -13.23
N GLY A 88 -7.26 17.03 -12.01
CA GLY A 88 -5.84 17.10 -11.73
C GLY A 88 -5.49 17.30 -10.26
N PHE A 89 -4.21 17.51 -10.00
CA PHE A 89 -3.67 17.73 -8.67
C PHE A 89 -3.30 19.18 -8.42
N SER A 90 -3.69 19.72 -7.28
CA SER A 90 -3.21 21.02 -6.79
C SER A 90 -1.99 20.81 -5.89
N LEU A 91 -0.88 21.44 -6.21
CA LEU A 91 0.38 21.41 -5.48
C LEU A 91 0.78 22.86 -5.13
N GLY A 92 0.28 23.40 -4.04
CA GLY A 92 0.40 24.81 -3.75
C GLY A 92 -0.27 25.65 -4.85
N ASN A 93 0.49 26.52 -5.51
CA ASN A 93 0.00 27.36 -6.62
C ASN A 93 0.03 26.67 -7.99
N LEU A 94 0.53 25.45 -8.07
CA LEU A 94 0.61 24.67 -9.29
C LEU A 94 -0.61 23.75 -9.41
N PHE A 95 -1.23 23.72 -10.59
CA PHE A 95 -2.22 22.72 -10.95
C PHE A 95 -1.64 21.80 -12.03
N LEU A 96 -1.51 20.52 -11.71
CA LEU A 96 -1.06 19.49 -12.63
C LEU A 96 -2.29 18.79 -13.20
N SER A 97 -2.66 19.12 -14.43
CA SER A 97 -3.73 18.43 -15.14
C SER A 97 -3.28 17.02 -15.51
N ALA A 98 -3.94 16.02 -14.95
CA ALA A 98 -3.68 14.60 -15.22
C ALA A 98 -5.00 13.85 -15.24
N ARG A 99 -5.28 13.17 -16.34
CA ARG A 99 -6.45 12.30 -16.47
C ARG A 99 -6.00 10.86 -16.68
N PRO A 100 -6.24 9.96 -15.71
CA PRO A 100 -5.83 8.59 -15.86
C PRO A 100 -6.68 7.83 -16.88
N HIS A 101 -6.11 6.81 -17.50
CA HIS A 101 -6.81 5.81 -18.31
C HIS A 101 -7.48 4.77 -17.42
N LEU A 102 -6.82 4.43 -16.32
CA LEU A 102 -7.26 3.45 -15.32
C LEU A 102 -7.18 4.03 -13.90
N PHE A 103 -8.13 3.60 -13.08
CA PHE A 103 -8.12 3.83 -11.64
C PHE A 103 -8.13 2.48 -10.92
N ILE A 104 -7.16 2.25 -10.02
CA ILE A 104 -7.04 1.02 -9.22
C ILE A 104 -7.22 1.36 -7.75
N SER A 105 -8.21 0.73 -7.11
CA SER A 105 -8.55 1.03 -5.72
C SER A 105 -9.46 -0.07 -5.13
N PRO A 106 -9.64 -0.13 -3.81
CA PRO A 106 -10.71 -0.94 -3.24
C PRO A 106 -12.10 -0.58 -3.80
N ALA A 107 -12.95 -1.58 -3.96
CA ALA A 107 -14.28 -1.45 -4.58
C ALA A 107 -15.11 -0.25 -4.08
N PRO A 108 -15.20 0.06 -2.76
CA PRO A 108 -16.03 1.19 -2.29
C PRO A 108 -15.65 2.55 -2.88
N ILE A 109 -14.38 2.74 -3.22
CA ILE A 109 -13.93 3.99 -3.87
C ILE A 109 -14.37 4.01 -5.34
N LEU A 110 -14.22 2.87 -6.04
CA LEU A 110 -14.64 2.76 -7.44
C LEU A 110 -16.15 2.83 -7.59
N ASP A 111 -16.92 2.28 -6.63
CA ASP A 111 -18.39 2.44 -6.57
C ASP A 111 -18.80 3.93 -6.51
N GLN A 112 -18.09 4.72 -5.69
CA GLN A 112 -18.33 6.17 -5.61
C GLN A 112 -17.99 6.88 -6.91
N LEU A 113 -16.91 6.48 -7.59
CA LEU A 113 -16.52 7.06 -8.87
C LEU A 113 -17.49 6.65 -10.00
N LEU A 114 -18.00 5.42 -9.96
CA LEU A 114 -19.03 4.92 -10.84
C LEU A 114 -20.33 5.71 -10.67
N ALA A 115 -20.78 5.91 -9.43
CA ALA A 115 -21.97 6.72 -9.13
C ALA A 115 -21.86 8.18 -9.61
N LYS A 116 -20.63 8.70 -9.71
CA LYS A 116 -20.34 10.04 -10.25
C LYS A 116 -20.14 10.07 -11.78
N GLY A 117 -20.22 8.91 -12.44
CA GLY A 117 -19.97 8.81 -13.89
C GLY A 117 -18.52 9.03 -14.32
N LEU A 118 -17.57 8.98 -13.37
CA LEU A 118 -16.14 9.17 -13.64
C LEU A 118 -15.46 7.85 -14.10
N VAL A 119 -15.98 6.73 -13.67
CA VAL A 119 -15.59 5.38 -14.08
C VAL A 119 -16.82 4.70 -14.67
N ALA A 120 -16.66 4.03 -15.80
CA ALA A 120 -17.80 3.38 -16.49
C ALA A 120 -18.15 2.02 -15.88
N THR A 121 -17.15 1.24 -15.53
CA THR A 121 -17.26 -0.07 -14.89
C THR A 121 -15.99 -0.34 -14.13
N HIS A 122 -16.03 -1.24 -13.18
CA HIS A 122 -14.83 -1.78 -12.54
C HIS A 122 -14.99 -3.28 -12.27
N GLU A 123 -13.88 -3.95 -12.15
CA GLU A 123 -13.81 -5.40 -11.92
C GLU A 123 -12.73 -5.75 -10.90
N PRO A 124 -12.83 -6.89 -10.20
CA PRO A 124 -11.79 -7.36 -9.32
C PRO A 124 -10.47 -7.54 -10.06
N PHE A 125 -9.38 -7.13 -9.43
CA PHE A 125 -8.06 -7.17 -10.02
C PHE A 125 -7.10 -8.05 -9.22
N MET A 126 -6.76 -7.62 -8.02
CA MET A 126 -5.86 -8.31 -7.10
C MET A 126 -6.39 -8.22 -5.69
N ARG A 127 -5.95 -9.11 -4.81
CA ARG A 127 -6.26 -9.03 -3.38
C ARG A 127 -5.02 -9.17 -2.52
N SER A 128 -5.05 -8.56 -1.36
CA SER A 128 -4.07 -8.81 -0.31
C SER A 128 -4.26 -10.22 0.25
N ARG A 129 -3.20 -10.75 0.87
CA ARG A 129 -3.27 -12.03 1.59
C ARG A 129 -3.52 -11.84 3.08
N GLY A 130 -4.03 -10.66 3.49
CA GLY A 130 -4.28 -10.28 4.88
C GLY A 130 -3.12 -9.51 5.50
N ASN A 131 -3.13 -9.45 6.83
CA ASN A 131 -2.25 -8.62 7.64
C ASN A 131 -1.32 -9.49 8.50
N VAL A 132 -0.18 -8.94 8.87
CA VAL A 132 0.83 -9.55 9.72
C VAL A 132 1.40 -8.51 10.68
N LEU A 133 2.19 -8.93 11.66
CA LEU A 133 3.04 -8.02 12.40
C LEU A 133 4.44 -7.98 11.78
N LEU A 134 4.99 -6.79 11.70
CA LEU A 134 6.41 -6.56 11.45
C LEU A 134 7.06 -6.20 12.77
N VAL A 135 8.16 -6.84 13.10
CA VAL A 135 8.96 -6.59 14.31
C VAL A 135 10.44 -6.42 13.93
N ARG A 136 11.25 -5.86 14.82
CA ARG A 136 12.71 -5.84 14.61
C ARG A 136 13.28 -7.25 14.60
N ALA A 137 14.36 -7.45 13.83
CA ALA A 137 15.10 -8.70 13.82
C ALA A 137 15.56 -9.11 15.21
N GLY A 138 15.54 -10.41 15.47
CA GLY A 138 15.78 -10.99 16.80
C GLY A 138 14.61 -10.84 17.76
N ASN A 139 13.53 -10.19 17.35
CA ASN A 139 12.27 -10.10 18.08
C ASN A 139 12.46 -9.87 19.60
N PRO A 140 13.01 -8.72 20.02
CA PRO A 140 13.48 -8.50 21.40
C PRO A 140 12.46 -8.74 22.50
N LEU A 141 11.17 -8.52 22.18
CA LEU A 141 10.07 -8.74 23.12
C LEU A 141 9.40 -10.12 22.96
N ALA A 142 9.94 -11.01 22.13
CA ALA A 142 9.37 -12.33 21.87
C ALA A 142 7.87 -12.27 21.55
N ILE A 143 7.51 -11.45 20.54
CA ILE A 143 6.15 -11.31 20.02
C ILE A 143 5.92 -12.47 19.05
N HIS A 144 5.06 -13.42 19.38
CA HIS A 144 4.80 -14.60 18.56
C HIS A 144 3.42 -14.58 17.89
N SER A 145 2.53 -13.69 18.32
CA SER A 145 1.19 -13.55 17.78
C SER A 145 0.59 -12.18 18.13
N ALA A 146 -0.58 -11.87 17.58
CA ALA A 146 -1.34 -10.70 18.01
C ALA A 146 -1.70 -10.73 19.50
N ARG A 147 -1.79 -11.93 20.14
CA ARG A 147 -2.06 -12.04 21.57
C ARG A 147 -1.03 -11.29 22.42
N ASP A 148 0.23 -11.29 21.99
CA ASP A 148 1.32 -10.66 22.72
C ASP A 148 1.22 -9.13 22.75
N LEU A 149 0.42 -8.53 21.86
CA LEU A 149 0.12 -7.10 21.87
C LEU A 149 -0.71 -6.69 23.09
N ALA A 150 -1.31 -7.61 23.82
CA ALA A 150 -2.01 -7.30 25.08
C ALA A 150 -1.05 -6.96 26.23
N ARG A 151 0.24 -7.31 26.12
CA ARG A 151 1.24 -6.97 27.15
C ARG A 151 1.45 -5.46 27.24
N ALA A 152 1.47 -4.93 28.45
CA ALA A 152 1.51 -3.49 28.72
C ALA A 152 2.77 -2.79 28.20
N GLU A 153 3.89 -3.52 28.12
CA GLU A 153 5.18 -3.00 27.64
C GLU A 153 5.28 -2.92 26.11
N VAL A 154 4.39 -3.57 25.35
CA VAL A 154 4.44 -3.61 23.89
C VAL A 154 3.85 -2.34 23.29
N ARG A 155 4.65 -1.58 22.57
CA ARG A 155 4.23 -0.42 21.79
C ARG A 155 3.89 -0.86 20.36
N ILE A 156 2.75 -0.40 19.85
CA ILE A 156 2.30 -0.75 18.51
C ILE A 156 2.25 0.48 17.59
N PHE A 157 2.74 0.32 16.36
CA PHE A 157 2.62 1.31 15.32
C PHE A 157 1.38 1.04 14.46
N LEU A 158 0.49 2.03 14.36
CA LEU A 158 -0.77 1.96 13.63
C LEU A 158 -0.94 3.12 12.65
N SER A 159 -1.77 2.91 11.64
CA SER A 159 -2.26 4.00 10.79
C SER A 159 -3.01 5.03 11.64
N ASN A 160 -2.88 6.30 11.25
CA ASN A 160 -3.59 7.37 11.91
C ASN A 160 -5.09 7.33 11.55
N PRO A 161 -6.00 7.25 12.52
CA PRO A 161 -7.44 7.19 12.26
C PRO A 161 -7.99 8.43 11.55
N GLU A 162 -7.35 9.58 11.71
CA GLU A 162 -7.78 10.86 11.12
C GLU A 162 -7.32 11.00 9.66
N THR A 163 -6.07 10.64 9.36
CA THR A 163 -5.46 10.86 8.05
C THR A 163 -5.48 9.63 7.15
N GLU A 164 -5.54 8.43 7.73
CA GLU A 164 -5.51 7.14 7.04
C GLU A 164 -6.64 6.20 7.53
N SER A 165 -7.85 6.72 7.65
CA SER A 165 -8.99 6.01 8.25
C SER A 165 -9.29 4.66 7.61
N ALA A 166 -9.12 4.51 6.30
CA ALA A 166 -9.39 3.25 5.59
C ALA A 166 -8.44 2.13 6.03
N SER A 167 -7.13 2.38 6.07
CA SER A 167 -6.15 1.40 6.54
C SER A 167 -6.26 1.17 8.05
N TYR A 168 -6.52 2.23 8.83
CA TYR A 168 -6.77 2.10 10.26
C TYR A 168 -7.94 1.13 10.54
N GLN A 169 -9.06 1.28 9.86
CA GLN A 169 -10.23 0.42 10.04
C GLN A 169 -9.91 -1.05 9.74
N VAL A 170 -9.17 -1.32 8.65
CA VAL A 170 -8.76 -2.69 8.31
C VAL A 170 -7.88 -3.30 9.39
N TYR A 171 -6.88 -2.56 9.87
CA TYR A 171 -5.95 -3.04 10.88
C TYR A 171 -6.61 -3.19 12.25
N ALA A 172 -7.37 -2.20 12.69
CA ALA A 172 -8.06 -2.23 13.97
C ALA A 172 -9.09 -3.35 14.02
N GLU A 173 -9.90 -3.54 12.98
CA GLU A 173 -10.88 -4.63 12.92
C GLU A 173 -10.20 -5.99 12.83
N THR A 174 -9.09 -6.12 12.09
CA THR A 174 -8.29 -7.37 12.07
C THR A 174 -7.81 -7.71 13.48
N LEU A 175 -7.20 -6.75 14.19
CA LEU A 175 -6.75 -6.95 15.56
C LEU A 175 -7.90 -7.29 16.51
N ALA A 176 -9.03 -6.58 16.40
CA ALA A 176 -10.22 -6.85 17.23
C ALA A 176 -10.76 -8.27 16.99
N ARG A 177 -10.76 -8.76 15.76
CA ARG A 177 -11.18 -10.15 15.43
C ARG A 177 -10.25 -11.17 16.07
N HIS A 178 -8.93 -10.96 15.94
CA HIS A 178 -7.95 -11.85 16.59
C HIS A 178 -8.07 -11.81 18.11
N ALA A 179 -8.26 -10.64 18.71
CA ALA A 179 -8.49 -10.50 20.15
C ALA A 179 -9.70 -11.34 20.61
N ARG A 180 -10.82 -11.25 19.91
CA ARG A 180 -12.01 -12.08 20.16
C ARG A 180 -11.69 -13.57 20.06
N GLY A 181 -10.92 -13.98 19.06
CA GLY A 181 -10.46 -15.36 18.88
C GLY A 181 -9.60 -15.87 20.04
N PHE A 182 -8.83 -15.00 20.68
CA PHE A 182 -8.00 -15.32 21.86
C PHE A 182 -8.78 -15.16 23.18
N GLY A 183 -10.01 -14.68 23.18
CA GLY A 183 -10.78 -14.37 24.39
C GLY A 183 -10.22 -13.19 25.20
N ILE A 184 -9.59 -12.22 24.54
CA ILE A 184 -9.01 -11.01 25.13
C ILE A 184 -9.59 -9.75 24.47
N THR A 185 -9.27 -8.60 25.04
CA THR A 185 -9.53 -7.28 24.45
C THR A 185 -8.22 -6.51 24.30
N PHE A 186 -8.16 -5.64 23.30
CA PHE A 186 -7.06 -4.69 23.15
C PHE A 186 -7.54 -3.30 23.58
N ASP A 187 -7.20 -2.88 24.79
CA ASP A 187 -7.51 -1.58 25.37
C ASP A 187 -6.94 -0.42 24.54
N PHE A 188 -5.83 -0.65 23.87
CA PHE A 188 -5.19 0.36 23.02
C PHE A 188 -5.97 0.70 21.75
N LEU A 189 -6.95 -0.09 21.35
CA LEU A 189 -7.86 0.25 20.24
C LEU A 189 -8.99 1.21 20.69
N GLU A 190 -9.17 1.41 21.99
CA GLU A 190 -10.16 2.34 22.52
C GLU A 190 -9.61 3.79 22.50
N PRO A 191 -10.35 4.76 21.95
CA PRO A 191 -9.90 6.15 21.90
C PRO A 191 -9.50 6.67 23.29
N GLY A 192 -8.31 7.28 23.38
CA GLY A 192 -7.83 7.94 24.59
C GLY A 192 -7.24 7.01 25.67
N ARG A 193 -7.18 5.70 25.45
CA ARG A 193 -6.77 4.75 26.51
C ARG A 193 -5.31 4.33 26.51
N SER A 194 -4.51 4.57 25.49
CA SER A 194 -3.14 4.09 25.60
C SER A 194 -2.08 4.98 24.96
N GLY A 195 -1.09 5.39 25.78
CA GLY A 195 0.19 5.89 25.31
C GLY A 195 1.08 4.86 24.63
N ARG A 196 0.58 3.65 24.36
CA ARG A 196 1.32 2.55 23.69
C ARG A 196 1.13 2.54 22.16
N VAL A 197 0.14 3.27 21.65
CA VAL A 197 -0.05 3.40 20.21
C VAL A 197 0.77 4.57 19.70
N VAL A 198 1.60 4.29 18.71
CA VAL A 198 2.32 5.27 17.91
C VAL A 198 1.63 5.35 16.56
N TYR A 199 1.07 6.48 16.24
CA TYR A 199 0.41 6.70 14.96
C TYR A 199 1.39 7.22 13.92
N GLY A 200 1.23 6.80 12.67
CA GLY A 200 1.92 7.41 11.54
C GLY A 200 1.49 8.87 11.39
N GLU A 201 2.45 9.72 11.04
CA GLU A 201 2.19 11.15 10.82
C GLU A 201 1.75 11.43 9.38
N ARG A 202 2.19 10.59 8.44
CA ARG A 202 2.01 10.79 7.00
C ARG A 202 1.47 9.56 6.30
N ILE A 203 2.33 8.52 6.11
CA ILE A 203 1.97 7.26 5.45
C ILE A 203 2.47 6.12 6.32
N HIS A 204 1.56 5.51 7.05
CA HIS A 204 1.82 4.47 8.04
C HIS A 204 2.79 3.39 7.56
N HIS A 205 2.50 2.75 6.43
CA HIS A 205 3.32 1.63 5.98
C HIS A 205 4.75 2.02 5.62
N ARG A 206 5.01 3.28 5.23
CA ARG A 206 6.36 3.78 4.95
C ARG A 206 7.11 4.20 6.20
N GLU A 207 6.39 4.65 7.21
CA GLU A 207 6.98 5.07 8.49
C GLU A 207 7.21 3.89 9.44
N ALA A 208 6.45 2.79 9.30
CA ALA A 208 6.53 1.64 10.18
C ALA A 208 7.95 1.05 10.30
N PRO A 209 8.72 0.80 9.22
CA PRO A 209 10.08 0.29 9.33
C PRO A 209 11.00 1.23 10.13
N GLN A 210 10.86 2.54 9.90
CA GLN A 210 11.66 3.53 10.62
C GLN A 210 11.28 3.59 12.10
N ALA A 211 9.98 3.55 12.41
CA ALA A 211 9.49 3.56 13.79
C ALA A 211 10.00 2.35 14.60
N LEU A 212 10.02 1.17 13.97
CA LEU A 212 10.58 -0.04 14.57
C LEU A 212 12.09 0.06 14.72
N HIS A 213 12.80 0.54 13.70
CA HIS A 213 14.25 0.66 13.71
C HIS A 213 14.75 1.64 14.77
N GLU A 214 14.05 2.75 14.94
CA GLU A 214 14.34 3.80 15.94
C GLU A 214 13.84 3.48 17.35
N ASP A 215 13.30 2.28 17.57
CA ASP A 215 12.75 1.89 18.87
C ASP A 215 11.60 2.78 19.37
N ARG A 216 10.83 3.35 18.45
CA ARG A 216 9.59 4.09 18.76
C ARG A 216 8.40 3.17 18.98
N ALA A 217 8.42 2.01 18.33
CA ALA A 217 7.44 0.94 18.49
C ALA A 217 8.12 -0.43 18.46
N ASP A 218 7.44 -1.44 18.98
CA ASP A 218 7.95 -2.80 19.09
C ASP A 218 7.35 -3.71 18.01
N ALA A 219 6.14 -3.40 17.57
CA ALA A 219 5.46 -4.09 16.48
C ALA A 219 4.68 -3.09 15.60
N ALA A 220 4.55 -3.39 14.32
CA ALA A 220 3.67 -2.68 13.41
C ALA A 220 2.76 -3.69 12.71
N ILE A 221 1.45 -3.40 12.61
CA ILE A 221 0.57 -4.20 11.78
C ILE A 221 0.61 -3.65 10.35
N LEU A 222 0.81 -4.55 9.38
CA LEU A 222 0.92 -4.22 7.96
C LEU A 222 0.22 -5.29 7.12
N TYR A 223 -0.18 -4.94 5.91
CA TYR A 223 -0.47 -5.95 4.90
C TYR A 223 0.75 -6.85 4.69
N PHE A 224 0.51 -8.14 4.50
CA PHE A 224 1.58 -9.13 4.28
C PHE A 224 2.55 -8.73 3.17
N HIS A 225 2.07 -8.26 2.03
CA HIS A 225 2.90 -7.86 0.90
C HIS A 225 3.80 -6.66 1.21
N LEU A 226 3.36 -5.74 2.07
CA LEU A 226 4.18 -4.61 2.53
C LEU A 226 5.26 -5.08 3.51
N ALA A 227 4.91 -5.93 4.47
CA ALA A 227 5.88 -6.52 5.39
C ALA A 227 6.94 -7.35 4.63
N LEU A 228 6.51 -8.18 3.65
CA LEU A 228 7.40 -8.95 2.79
C LEU A 228 8.37 -8.05 2.01
N ARG A 229 7.89 -6.91 1.51
CA ARG A 229 8.76 -5.91 0.89
C ARG A 229 9.84 -5.43 1.85
N TYR A 230 9.47 -5.06 3.09
CA TYR A 230 10.43 -4.52 4.05
C TYR A 230 11.47 -5.52 4.50
N THR A 231 11.15 -6.79 4.60
CA THR A 231 12.16 -7.82 4.87
C THR A 231 13.15 -8.02 3.71
N ARG A 232 12.71 -7.73 2.48
CA ARG A 232 13.55 -7.84 1.27
C ARG A 232 14.46 -6.64 1.06
N ILE A 233 13.95 -5.42 1.25
CA ILE A 233 14.73 -4.21 1.03
C ILE A 233 15.63 -3.82 2.20
N PHE A 234 15.34 -4.35 3.40
CA PHE A 234 16.15 -4.18 4.61
C PHE A 234 16.51 -5.56 5.19
N PRO A 235 17.34 -6.34 4.49
CA PRO A 235 17.66 -7.70 4.91
C PRO A 235 18.29 -7.72 6.30
N GLY A 236 17.78 -8.59 7.18
CA GLY A 236 18.27 -8.72 8.55
C GLY A 236 17.81 -7.63 9.53
N CYS A 237 16.95 -6.69 9.11
CA CYS A 237 16.42 -5.64 10.00
C CYS A 237 15.09 -6.01 10.64
N PHE A 238 14.27 -6.80 9.97
CA PHE A 238 12.89 -7.08 10.37
C PHE A 238 12.52 -8.55 10.23
N GLU A 239 11.53 -8.97 11.02
CA GLU A 239 10.89 -10.27 10.96
C GLU A 239 9.37 -10.11 10.82
N ILE A 240 8.74 -11.06 10.12
CA ILE A 240 7.29 -11.13 9.96
C ILE A 240 6.76 -12.14 10.98
N ILE A 241 5.73 -11.73 11.72
CA ILE A 241 5.04 -12.57 12.69
C ILE A 241 3.58 -12.74 12.25
N SER A 242 3.12 -13.97 12.18
CA SER A 242 1.72 -14.29 11.93
C SER A 242 0.83 -13.81 13.09
N LEU A 243 -0.33 -13.24 12.78
CA LEU A 243 -1.26 -12.74 13.81
C LEU A 243 -1.80 -13.86 14.70
N ASP A 244 -1.90 -15.07 14.20
CA ASP A 244 -2.41 -16.23 14.94
C ASP A 244 -1.33 -17.09 15.61
N GLY A 245 -0.05 -16.74 15.42
CA GLY A 245 1.08 -17.46 15.96
C GLY A 245 1.48 -18.71 15.18
N SER A 246 0.95 -18.91 13.96
CA SER A 246 1.38 -20.01 13.10
C SER A 246 2.82 -19.78 12.60
N ALA A 247 3.54 -20.88 12.36
CA ALA A 247 4.89 -20.82 11.77
C ALA A 247 4.87 -20.39 10.30
N ASP A 248 3.74 -20.51 9.63
CA ASP A 248 3.56 -19.98 8.28
C ASP A 248 3.32 -18.48 8.35
N ILE A 249 4.32 -17.71 7.96
CA ILE A 249 4.26 -16.24 7.90
C ILE A 249 3.34 -15.74 6.79
N SER A 250 3.00 -16.58 5.82
CA SER A 250 2.02 -16.25 4.79
C SER A 250 0.62 -16.39 5.39
N PRO A 251 -0.13 -15.29 5.56
CA PRO A 251 -1.42 -15.39 6.21
C PRO A 251 -2.31 -16.38 5.49
N ALA A 252 -2.75 -17.41 6.20
CA ALA A 252 -3.84 -18.23 5.69
C ALA A 252 -5.09 -17.36 5.57
N MET A 253 -5.96 -17.65 4.60
CA MET A 253 -7.25 -16.99 4.46
C MET A 253 -8.16 -17.36 5.64
N ARG A 254 -7.99 -16.67 6.76
CA ARG A 254 -8.78 -16.86 7.98
C ARG A 254 -9.81 -15.74 8.08
N LYS A 255 -10.97 -16.06 8.66
CA LYS A 255 -12.07 -15.08 8.84
C LYS A 255 -11.66 -13.85 9.66
N GLU A 256 -10.70 -14.04 10.56
CA GLU A 256 -10.17 -13.02 11.46
C GLU A 256 -9.26 -12.03 10.73
N ASN A 257 -8.58 -12.47 9.68
CA ASN A 257 -7.62 -11.64 8.95
C ASN A 257 -8.27 -11.03 7.71
N LEU A 258 -8.55 -9.73 7.77
CA LEU A 258 -9.21 -9.03 6.69
C LEU A 258 -8.30 -8.95 5.45
N VAL A 259 -8.90 -9.18 4.31
CA VAL A 259 -8.26 -9.00 3.00
C VAL A 259 -8.86 -7.80 2.28
N THR A 260 -8.03 -7.07 1.56
CA THR A 260 -8.47 -6.00 0.68
C THR A 260 -8.45 -6.50 -0.76
N VAL A 261 -9.57 -6.36 -1.45
CA VAL A 261 -9.68 -6.61 -2.89
C VAL A 261 -9.56 -5.28 -3.62
N TYR A 262 -8.54 -5.16 -4.44
CA TYR A 262 -8.36 -4.05 -5.36
C TYR A 262 -9.13 -4.33 -6.64
N HIS A 263 -9.84 -3.35 -7.12
CA HIS A 263 -10.53 -3.36 -8.40
C HIS A 263 -9.81 -2.43 -9.36
N LEU A 264 -9.93 -2.67 -10.63
CA LEU A 264 -9.54 -1.73 -11.67
C LEU A 264 -10.75 -1.27 -12.47
N GLY A 265 -10.76 0.01 -12.83
CA GLY A 265 -11.82 0.61 -13.60
C GLY A 265 -11.28 1.55 -14.68
N LEU A 266 -11.93 1.57 -15.83
CA LEU A 266 -11.65 2.52 -16.90
C LEU A 266 -12.21 3.90 -16.54
N VAL A 267 -11.39 4.93 -16.62
CA VAL A 267 -11.82 6.32 -16.42
C VAL A 267 -12.46 6.82 -17.72
N GLY A 268 -13.73 7.17 -17.68
CA GLY A 268 -14.52 7.42 -18.86
C GLY A 268 -14.49 6.22 -19.81
N GLN A 269 -14.04 6.39 -21.03
CA GLN A 269 -13.86 5.32 -22.03
C GLN A 269 -12.43 4.72 -22.02
N GLY A 270 -11.56 5.14 -21.08
CA GLY A 270 -10.19 4.63 -20.96
C GLY A 270 -9.19 5.24 -21.97
N GLY A 271 -9.60 6.15 -22.84
CA GLY A 271 -8.75 6.70 -23.87
C GLY A 271 -8.17 5.65 -24.82
N GLU A 272 -7.08 5.99 -25.50
CA GLU A 272 -6.42 5.10 -26.47
C GLU A 272 -5.85 3.82 -25.80
N TRP A 273 -5.30 3.96 -24.59
CA TRP A 273 -4.55 2.90 -23.96
C TRP A 273 -5.28 2.15 -22.85
N GLY A 274 -6.44 2.62 -22.41
CA GLY A 274 -7.14 2.05 -21.26
C GLY A 274 -7.51 0.59 -21.43
N ALA A 275 -8.09 0.19 -22.57
CA ALA A 275 -8.44 -1.20 -22.84
C ALA A 275 -7.18 -2.10 -22.90
N HIS A 276 -6.15 -1.69 -23.63
CA HIS A 276 -4.89 -2.42 -23.74
C HIS A 276 -4.22 -2.62 -22.39
N LEU A 277 -4.18 -1.57 -21.57
CA LEU A 277 -3.59 -1.66 -20.23
C LEU A 277 -4.43 -2.53 -19.29
N ARG A 278 -5.77 -2.42 -19.33
CA ARG A 278 -6.67 -3.29 -18.56
C ARG A 278 -6.43 -4.76 -18.91
N ASP A 279 -6.44 -5.09 -20.19
CA ASP A 279 -6.28 -6.47 -20.67
C ASP A 279 -4.88 -7.01 -20.29
N PHE A 280 -3.83 -6.18 -20.40
CA PHE A 280 -2.51 -6.53 -19.92
C PHE A 280 -2.46 -6.76 -18.40
N LEU A 281 -3.10 -5.91 -17.62
CA LEU A 281 -3.12 -6.07 -16.16
C LEU A 281 -3.87 -7.34 -15.73
N GLN A 282 -4.76 -7.88 -16.56
CA GLN A 282 -5.43 -9.17 -16.34
C GLN A 282 -4.62 -10.38 -16.84
N ASP A 283 -3.49 -10.17 -17.52
CA ASP A 283 -2.61 -11.24 -18.04
C ASP A 283 -1.97 -12.06 -16.89
N GLU A 284 -1.66 -13.32 -17.16
CA GLU A 284 -0.99 -14.22 -16.21
C GLU A 284 0.42 -13.74 -15.85
N THR A 285 1.10 -13.03 -16.73
CA THR A 285 2.40 -12.40 -16.42
C THR A 285 2.28 -11.45 -15.23
N VAL A 286 1.23 -10.62 -15.22
CA VAL A 286 0.95 -9.68 -14.12
C VAL A 286 0.53 -10.44 -12.86
N THR A 287 -0.23 -11.51 -12.99
CA THR A 287 -0.54 -12.41 -11.88
C THR A 287 0.73 -12.95 -11.22
N GLY A 288 1.71 -13.39 -12.03
CA GLY A 288 3.02 -13.83 -11.55
C GLY A 288 3.80 -12.74 -10.81
N ILE A 289 3.82 -11.52 -11.34
CA ILE A 289 4.44 -10.35 -10.71
C ILE A 289 3.79 -10.08 -9.34
N TYR A 290 2.48 -9.98 -9.28
CA TYR A 290 1.77 -9.68 -8.03
C TYR A 290 1.95 -10.79 -7.00
N ARG A 291 1.93 -12.06 -7.42
CA ARG A 291 2.21 -13.22 -6.56
C ARG A 291 3.62 -13.15 -5.95
N HIS A 292 4.61 -12.76 -6.76
CA HIS A 292 5.97 -12.52 -6.26
C HIS A 292 6.01 -11.48 -5.14
N HIS A 293 5.18 -10.45 -5.23
CA HIS A 293 5.06 -9.43 -4.20
C HIS A 293 4.09 -9.79 -3.05
N GLY A 294 3.54 -11.00 -3.02
CA GLY A 294 2.69 -11.45 -1.93
C GLY A 294 1.21 -11.06 -2.04
N LEU A 295 0.75 -10.73 -3.24
CA LEU A 295 -0.66 -10.56 -3.58
C LEU A 295 -1.13 -11.71 -4.46
N GLU A 296 -2.43 -11.83 -4.68
CA GLU A 296 -3.01 -12.87 -5.53
C GLU A 296 -4.27 -12.41 -6.24
N ARG A 297 -4.75 -13.19 -7.23
CA ARG A 297 -6.07 -12.96 -7.81
C ARG A 297 -7.18 -13.24 -6.79
N PRO A 298 -8.30 -12.51 -6.86
CA PRO A 298 -9.48 -12.73 -6.01
C PRO A 298 -10.09 -14.12 -6.16
#